data_4646c29cc84ce546d24027d21b4b9ec7
#
_entry.id   4646c29cc84ce546d24027d21b4b9ec7
#
_cell.length_a   1.000
_cell.length_b   1.000
_cell.length_c   1.000
_cell.angle_alpha   90.00
_cell.angle_beta   90.00
_cell.angle_gamma   90.00
#
_symmetry.space_group_name_H-M   'P 1'
#
loop_
_entity.id
_entity.type
_entity.pdbx_description
1 polymer ?
#
loop_
_entity_poly.entity_id
_entity_poly.type
_entity_poly.pdbx_seq_one_letter_code
_entity_poly.pdbx_strand_id
1 'polypeptide(L)'
;MAAADTFRAGAIDQLKQWGERLDVPVVAGKDNEDPSSVLVEACRYAKANDIDILICDTAGRLQTKKNLMAELEKMYRVVGKEIPGAPHNVWLVIDANTGQNGISQAELFNDTAKIDGIILTKMDGTAKGGIVLAIKSELGLPVKYIGFGEKLDDLKEFDVDLYLYSIIEDFQNEH
;
A
#
# COMPACT_ATOMS: atom_id res chain seq x y z
N MET A 1 11.29 8.59 -1.85
CA MET A 1 10.55 7.52 -1.13
C MET A 1 11.06 7.39 0.30
N ALA A 2 10.28 6.81 1.22
CA ALA A 2 10.70 6.53 2.60
C ALA A 2 10.58 5.03 2.89
N ALA A 3 11.67 4.38 3.30
CA ALA A 3 11.71 2.96 3.68
C ALA A 3 11.44 2.81 5.18
N ALA A 4 10.16 2.87 5.58
CA ALA A 4 9.74 2.80 6.96
C ALA A 4 9.33 1.39 7.42
N ASP A 5 9.44 0.35 6.57
CA ASP A 5 9.39 -1.05 7.00
C ASP A 5 10.77 -1.49 7.51
N THR A 6 11.15 -0.97 8.66
CA THR A 6 12.49 -1.15 9.24
C THR A 6 12.71 -2.52 9.88
N PHE A 7 11.64 -3.32 10.03
CA PHE A 7 11.72 -4.68 10.60
C PHE A 7 12.10 -5.74 9.56
N ARG A 8 12.04 -5.39 8.27
CA ARG A 8 12.41 -6.27 7.17
C ARG A 8 13.57 -5.66 6.39
N ALA A 9 14.80 -6.08 6.71
CA ALA A 9 16.01 -5.61 6.01
C ALA A 9 15.87 -5.74 4.46
N GLY A 10 15.29 -6.82 3.98
CA GLY A 10 15.02 -7.01 2.56
C GLY A 10 14.04 -5.99 1.95
N ALA A 11 13.12 -5.40 2.71
CA ALA A 11 12.22 -4.35 2.22
C ALA A 11 12.97 -3.04 2.00
N ILE A 12 13.85 -2.69 2.93
CA ILE A 12 14.70 -1.49 2.82
C ILE A 12 15.58 -1.60 1.55
N ASP A 13 16.27 -2.73 1.39
CA ASP A 13 17.16 -2.94 0.23
C ASP A 13 16.39 -2.96 -1.09
N GLN A 14 15.21 -3.57 -1.10
CA GLN A 14 14.35 -3.57 -2.28
C GLN A 14 13.94 -2.15 -2.68
N LEU A 15 13.52 -1.32 -1.71
CA LEU A 15 13.13 0.06 -2.00
C LEU A 15 14.29 0.91 -2.47
N LYS A 16 15.50 0.71 -1.92
CA LYS A 16 16.73 1.36 -2.40
C LYS A 16 17.04 1.00 -3.85
N GLN A 17 16.94 -0.28 -4.22
CA GLN A 17 17.13 -0.73 -5.61
C GLN A 17 16.11 -0.08 -6.56
N TRP A 18 14.86 0.07 -6.13
CA TRP A 18 13.87 0.81 -6.91
C TRP A 18 14.22 2.29 -7.03
N GLY A 19 14.69 2.91 -5.94
CA GLY A 19 15.17 4.30 -5.97
C GLY A 19 16.28 4.50 -6.99
N GLU A 20 17.29 3.63 -7.01
CA GLU A 20 18.38 3.65 -7.97
C GLU A 20 17.90 3.47 -9.42
N ARG A 21 16.99 2.51 -9.66
CA ARG A 21 16.43 2.26 -11.01
C ARG A 21 15.63 3.42 -11.57
N LEU A 22 14.93 4.14 -10.69
CA LEU A 22 14.02 5.23 -11.07
C LEU A 22 14.64 6.61 -10.94
N ASP A 23 15.89 6.68 -10.47
CA ASP A 23 16.59 7.94 -10.13
C ASP A 23 15.78 8.77 -9.11
N VAL A 24 15.23 8.09 -8.08
CA VAL A 24 14.40 8.70 -7.04
C VAL A 24 15.08 8.54 -5.68
N PRO A 25 15.27 9.64 -4.91
CA PRO A 25 15.86 9.57 -3.58
C PRO A 25 15.07 8.66 -2.62
N VAL A 26 15.79 7.88 -1.82
CA VAL A 26 15.22 7.02 -0.78
C VAL A 26 15.79 7.39 0.57
N VAL A 27 14.94 7.85 1.48
CA VAL A 27 15.26 8.01 2.89
C VAL A 27 15.02 6.67 3.58
N ALA A 28 16.05 6.12 4.19
CA ALA A 28 15.98 4.82 4.84
C ALA A 28 16.67 4.86 6.20
N GLY A 29 16.00 4.28 7.18
CA GLY A 29 16.59 4.07 8.50
C GLY A 29 17.56 2.89 8.56
N LYS A 30 18.11 2.67 9.74
CA LYS A 30 18.86 1.46 10.07
C LYS A 30 17.90 0.31 10.37
N ASP A 31 18.41 -0.92 10.33
CA ASP A 31 17.65 -2.08 10.75
C ASP A 31 17.10 -1.89 12.18
N ASN A 32 15.80 -2.17 12.35
CA ASN A 32 15.07 -1.99 13.59
C ASN A 32 15.04 -0.54 14.14
N GLU A 33 15.31 0.44 13.33
CA GLU A 33 15.07 1.83 13.72
C GLU A 33 13.56 2.09 13.87
N ASP A 34 13.21 3.08 14.71
CA ASP A 34 11.81 3.50 14.84
C ASP A 34 11.28 4.02 13.49
N PRO A 35 10.29 3.35 12.88
CA PRO A 35 9.71 3.78 11.61
C PRO A 35 9.26 5.24 11.57
N SER A 36 8.75 5.73 12.70
CA SER A 36 8.33 7.13 12.84
C SER A 36 9.48 8.11 12.68
N SER A 37 10.69 7.75 13.10
CA SER A 37 11.89 8.60 12.93
C SER A 37 12.26 8.71 11.45
N VAL A 38 12.19 7.61 10.73
CA VAL A 38 12.44 7.57 9.27
C VAL A 38 11.43 8.45 8.52
N LEU A 39 10.15 8.40 8.90
CA LEU A 39 9.12 9.23 8.30
C LEU A 39 9.32 10.72 8.57
N VAL A 40 9.72 11.09 9.80
CA VAL A 40 10.05 12.48 10.14
C VAL A 40 11.20 12.99 9.28
N GLU A 41 12.27 12.21 9.14
CA GLU A 41 13.41 12.55 8.29
C GLU A 41 13.00 12.69 6.81
N ALA A 42 12.21 11.74 6.31
CA ALA A 42 11.70 11.78 4.94
C ALA A 42 10.80 12.99 4.66
N CYS A 43 9.93 13.36 5.59
CA CYS A 43 9.11 14.57 5.48
C CYS A 43 9.97 15.85 5.45
N ARG A 44 11.01 15.92 6.28
CA ARG A 44 11.95 17.05 6.30
C ARG A 44 12.76 17.12 5.02
N TYR A 45 13.25 15.98 4.54
CA TYR A 45 13.95 15.88 3.27
C TYR A 45 13.06 16.35 2.11
N ALA A 46 11.82 15.89 2.06
CA ALA A 46 10.86 16.27 1.02
C ALA A 46 10.62 17.79 0.99
N LYS A 47 10.41 18.40 2.15
CA LYS A 47 10.25 19.88 2.27
C LYS A 47 11.50 20.65 1.85
N ALA A 48 12.68 20.18 2.24
CA ALA A 48 13.95 20.86 1.96
C ALA A 48 14.36 20.78 0.48
N ASN A 49 13.85 19.80 -0.26
CA ASN A 49 14.17 19.57 -1.67
C ASN A 49 12.98 19.77 -2.62
N ASP A 50 11.91 20.44 -2.16
CA ASP A 50 10.70 20.74 -2.95
C ASP A 50 10.13 19.52 -3.66
N ILE A 51 10.07 18.38 -2.96
CA ILE A 51 9.53 17.12 -3.50
C ILE A 51 8.00 17.17 -3.51
N ASP A 52 7.41 16.94 -4.67
CA ASP A 52 5.95 16.99 -4.88
C ASP A 52 5.22 15.81 -4.25
N ILE A 53 5.81 14.62 -4.30
CA ILE A 53 5.17 13.36 -3.83
C ILE A 53 6.17 12.58 -2.97
N LEU A 54 5.79 12.29 -1.73
CA LEU A 54 6.50 11.39 -0.83
C LEU A 54 5.71 10.10 -0.65
N ILE A 55 6.26 8.97 -1.11
CA ILE A 55 5.70 7.63 -0.91
C ILE A 55 6.41 6.99 0.28
N CYS A 56 5.63 6.55 1.27
CA CYS A 56 6.12 5.92 2.50
C CYS A 56 5.74 4.43 2.52
N ASP A 57 6.73 3.54 2.40
CA ASP A 57 6.55 2.10 2.57
C ASP A 57 6.59 1.74 4.06
N THR A 58 5.54 1.07 4.55
CA THR A 58 5.37 0.72 5.95
C THR A 58 5.15 -0.78 6.13
N ALA A 59 5.43 -1.30 7.32
CA ALA A 59 5.17 -2.69 7.65
C ALA A 59 3.67 -3.02 7.54
N GLY A 60 3.35 -4.13 6.85
CA GLY A 60 1.99 -4.63 6.67
C GLY A 60 1.70 -5.96 7.39
N ARG A 61 2.64 -6.49 8.18
CA ARG A 61 2.49 -7.81 8.80
C ARG A 61 1.87 -7.73 10.19
N LEU A 62 0.75 -8.43 10.36
CA LEU A 62 -0.04 -8.52 11.60
C LEU A 62 0.56 -9.46 12.68
N GLN A 63 1.84 -9.75 12.68
CA GLN A 63 2.44 -10.72 13.62
C GLN A 63 2.24 -10.36 15.09
N THR A 64 2.07 -9.06 15.41
CA THR A 64 1.58 -8.60 16.70
C THR A 64 0.60 -7.43 16.48
N LYS A 65 -0.68 -7.76 16.29
CA LYS A 65 -1.75 -6.79 15.96
C LYS A 65 -1.69 -5.48 16.75
N LYS A 66 -1.49 -5.57 18.05
CA LYS A 66 -1.52 -4.42 18.97
C LYS A 66 -0.36 -3.45 18.76
N ASN A 67 0.85 -3.95 18.51
CA ASN A 67 2.04 -3.12 18.33
C ASN A 67 2.02 -2.43 16.98
N LEU A 68 1.63 -3.14 15.91
CA LEU A 68 1.57 -2.58 14.57
C LEU A 68 0.53 -1.44 14.47
N MET A 69 -0.65 -1.61 15.08
CA MET A 69 -1.68 -0.57 15.06
C MET A 69 -1.23 0.68 15.81
N ALA A 70 -0.62 0.54 16.99
CA ALA A 70 -0.07 1.66 17.74
C ALA A 70 1.07 2.37 16.98
N GLU A 71 1.87 1.61 16.24
CA GLU A 71 2.95 2.14 15.41
C GLU A 71 2.41 2.93 14.21
N LEU A 72 1.41 2.40 13.49
CA LEU A 72 0.73 3.10 12.41
C LEU A 72 0.06 4.40 12.88
N GLU A 73 -0.61 4.36 14.03
CA GLU A 73 -1.19 5.56 14.64
C GLU A 73 -0.11 6.62 14.97
N LYS A 74 1.03 6.17 15.49
CA LYS A 74 2.17 7.05 15.75
C LYS A 74 2.72 7.65 14.45
N MET A 75 2.91 6.83 13.40
CA MET A 75 3.37 7.27 12.08
C MET A 75 2.42 8.33 11.50
N TYR A 76 1.12 8.05 11.52
CA TYR A 76 0.09 8.98 11.06
C TYR A 76 0.21 10.34 11.75
N ARG A 77 0.33 10.32 13.07
CA ARG A 77 0.45 11.53 13.88
C ARG A 77 1.73 12.33 13.61
N VAL A 78 2.88 11.66 13.44
CA VAL A 78 4.15 12.37 13.20
C VAL A 78 4.22 12.96 11.80
N VAL A 79 3.69 12.26 10.80
CA VAL A 79 3.60 12.77 9.43
C VAL A 79 2.72 14.02 9.37
N GLY A 80 1.56 14.01 10.03
CA GLY A 80 0.65 15.16 10.11
C GLY A 80 1.23 16.36 10.87
N LYS A 81 2.17 16.13 11.79
CA LYS A 81 2.92 17.22 12.45
C LYS A 81 3.98 17.85 11.55
N GLU A 82 4.67 17.03 10.76
CA GLU A 82 5.71 17.54 9.84
C GLU A 82 5.12 18.20 8.60
N ILE A 83 4.02 17.67 8.07
CA ILE A 83 3.32 18.19 6.88
C ILE A 83 1.83 18.30 7.24
N PRO A 84 1.32 19.53 7.48
CA PRO A 84 -0.09 19.73 7.82
C PRO A 84 -1.04 19.13 6.78
N GLY A 85 -2.00 18.34 7.24
CA GLY A 85 -2.96 17.63 6.39
C GLY A 85 -2.50 16.26 5.87
N ALA A 86 -1.22 15.90 6.07
CA ALA A 86 -0.73 14.57 5.71
C ALA A 86 -1.05 13.52 6.82
N PRO A 87 -1.08 12.24 6.46
CA PRO A 87 -0.96 11.69 5.12
C PRO A 87 -2.18 12.07 4.27
N HIS A 88 -1.96 12.45 3.00
CA HIS A 88 -3.04 12.85 2.09
C HIS A 88 -3.77 11.64 1.51
N ASN A 89 -3.08 10.51 1.39
CA ASN A 89 -3.62 9.23 0.98
C ASN A 89 -3.01 8.11 1.82
N VAL A 90 -3.83 7.13 2.17
CA VAL A 90 -3.42 5.91 2.85
C VAL A 90 -3.95 4.72 2.07
N TRP A 91 -3.08 3.98 1.42
CA TRP A 91 -3.45 2.84 0.58
C TRP A 91 -2.96 1.53 1.20
N LEU A 92 -3.86 0.56 1.26
CA LEU A 92 -3.51 -0.78 1.70
C LEU A 92 -3.27 -1.68 0.49
N VAL A 93 -2.14 -2.38 0.51
CA VAL A 93 -1.81 -3.40 -0.49
C VAL A 93 -2.33 -4.76 -0.04
N ILE A 94 -3.16 -5.38 -0.86
CA ILE A 94 -3.75 -6.71 -0.62
C ILE A 94 -3.33 -7.65 -1.74
N ASP A 95 -2.86 -8.85 -1.36
CA ASP A 95 -2.66 -9.96 -2.29
C ASP A 95 -4.01 -10.58 -2.63
N ALA A 96 -4.41 -10.57 -3.90
CA ALA A 96 -5.69 -11.10 -4.36
C ALA A 96 -5.89 -12.60 -4.03
N ASN A 97 -4.80 -13.35 -3.83
CA ASN A 97 -4.87 -14.76 -3.43
C ASN A 97 -5.29 -14.97 -1.98
N THR A 98 -5.26 -13.94 -1.13
CA THR A 98 -5.61 -14.06 0.29
C THR A 98 -7.12 -14.16 0.53
N GLY A 99 -7.93 -13.79 -0.45
CA GLY A 99 -9.39 -13.86 -0.35
C GLY A 99 -9.94 -13.17 0.90
N GLN A 100 -10.82 -13.84 1.63
CA GLN A 100 -11.47 -13.31 2.84
C GLN A 100 -10.49 -12.89 3.95
N ASN A 101 -9.34 -13.53 4.04
CA ASN A 101 -8.32 -13.14 5.01
C ASN A 101 -7.76 -11.74 4.72
N GLY A 102 -7.61 -11.38 3.44
CA GLY A 102 -7.18 -10.03 3.03
C GLY A 102 -8.22 -8.97 3.39
N ILE A 103 -9.51 -9.28 3.26
CA ILE A 103 -10.61 -8.38 3.61
C ILE A 103 -10.64 -8.15 5.12
N SER A 104 -10.61 -9.21 5.92
CA SER A 104 -10.57 -9.08 7.38
C SER A 104 -9.35 -8.32 7.89
N GLN A 105 -8.22 -8.45 7.19
CA GLN A 105 -7.04 -7.65 7.47
C GLN A 105 -7.28 -6.17 7.15
N ALA A 106 -7.91 -5.88 6.03
CA ALA A 106 -8.21 -4.51 5.61
C ALA A 106 -9.19 -3.80 6.58
N GLU A 107 -10.20 -4.49 7.11
CA GLU A 107 -11.07 -3.95 8.14
C GLU A 107 -10.28 -3.45 9.34
N LEU A 108 -9.38 -4.28 9.86
CA LEU A 108 -8.56 -3.93 11.01
C LEU A 108 -7.63 -2.73 10.74
N PHE A 109 -7.04 -2.66 9.56
CA PHE A 109 -6.21 -1.52 9.17
C PHE A 109 -7.03 -0.25 9.01
N ASN A 110 -8.24 -0.35 8.45
CA ASN A 110 -9.11 0.79 8.22
C ASN A 110 -9.56 1.46 9.52
N ASP A 111 -9.82 0.69 10.56
CA ASP A 111 -10.18 1.21 11.89
C ASP A 111 -9.09 2.12 12.48
N THR A 112 -7.83 1.84 12.15
CA THR A 112 -6.69 2.57 12.73
C THR A 112 -6.14 3.64 11.79
N ALA A 113 -5.92 3.31 10.52
CA ALA A 113 -5.18 4.11 9.56
C ALA A 113 -6.06 4.90 8.58
N LYS A 114 -7.38 4.77 8.66
CA LYS A 114 -8.34 5.46 7.77
C LYS A 114 -7.96 5.33 6.30
N ILE A 115 -8.03 4.11 5.78
CA ILE A 115 -7.62 3.78 4.42
C ILE A 115 -8.50 4.50 3.41
N ASP A 116 -7.88 5.12 2.40
CA ASP A 116 -8.57 5.82 1.29
C ASP A 116 -8.74 4.93 0.06
N GLY A 117 -7.98 3.85 -0.05
CA GLY A 117 -8.00 2.99 -1.22
C GLY A 117 -7.21 1.70 -1.05
N ILE A 118 -7.46 0.80 -1.96
CA ILE A 118 -6.84 -0.52 -2.01
C ILE A 118 -6.02 -0.65 -3.29
N ILE A 119 -4.83 -1.25 -3.15
CA ILE A 119 -4.04 -1.74 -4.27
C ILE A 119 -4.11 -3.26 -4.24
N LEU A 120 -4.65 -3.87 -5.29
CA LEU A 120 -4.69 -5.33 -5.42
C LEU A 120 -3.50 -5.83 -6.21
N THR A 121 -2.76 -6.78 -5.66
CA THR A 121 -1.63 -7.43 -6.32
C THR A 121 -1.95 -8.85 -6.72
N LYS A 122 -1.12 -9.43 -7.61
CA LYS A 122 -1.24 -10.81 -8.11
C LYS A 122 -2.57 -11.06 -8.84
N MET A 123 -3.02 -10.09 -9.62
CA MET A 123 -4.24 -10.17 -10.43
C MET A 123 -4.03 -10.95 -11.75
N ASP A 124 -2.86 -11.52 -11.97
CA ASP A 124 -2.50 -12.36 -13.12
C ASP A 124 -3.05 -13.79 -13.09
N GLY A 125 -3.70 -14.20 -12.01
CA GLY A 125 -4.34 -15.53 -11.88
C GLY A 125 -5.83 -15.53 -12.23
N THR A 126 -6.30 -16.72 -12.56
CA THR A 126 -7.66 -17.00 -13.03
C THR A 126 -8.71 -16.89 -11.97
N ALA A 127 -9.50 -16.39 -11.56
CA ALA A 127 -10.57 -16.41 -10.51
C ALA A 127 -10.54 -15.27 -9.48
N LYS A 128 -10.03 -14.09 -9.85
CA LYS A 128 -9.84 -13.01 -8.88
C LYS A 128 -10.86 -11.88 -8.97
N GLY A 129 -11.84 -11.99 -9.87
CA GLY A 129 -12.90 -11.00 -10.01
C GLY A 129 -13.70 -10.79 -8.74
N GLY A 130 -13.99 -11.84 -8.00
CA GLY A 130 -14.81 -11.78 -6.79
C GLY A 130 -14.22 -10.91 -5.66
N ILE A 131 -12.90 -10.80 -5.54
CA ILE A 131 -12.28 -10.02 -4.44
C ILE A 131 -12.54 -8.52 -4.56
N VAL A 132 -12.61 -7.97 -5.76
CA VAL A 132 -12.92 -6.54 -5.98
C VAL A 132 -14.33 -6.23 -5.50
N LEU A 133 -15.30 -7.11 -5.84
CA LEU A 133 -16.68 -6.97 -5.40
C LEU A 133 -16.80 -7.11 -3.88
N ALA A 134 -16.10 -8.06 -3.29
CA ALA A 134 -16.09 -8.26 -1.84
C ALA A 134 -15.49 -7.05 -1.10
N ILE A 135 -14.37 -6.51 -1.57
CA ILE A 135 -13.79 -5.28 -1.01
C ILE A 135 -14.79 -4.12 -1.07
N LYS A 136 -15.46 -3.94 -2.20
CA LYS A 136 -16.44 -2.87 -2.33
C LYS A 136 -17.65 -3.05 -1.44
N SER A 137 -18.18 -4.28 -1.33
CA SER A 137 -19.39 -4.58 -0.54
C SER A 137 -19.13 -4.58 0.96
N GLU A 138 -18.01 -5.12 1.41
CA GLU A 138 -17.70 -5.31 2.83
C GLU A 138 -16.96 -4.11 3.43
N LEU A 139 -16.00 -3.51 2.69
CA LEU A 139 -15.21 -2.39 3.21
C LEU A 139 -15.70 -1.02 2.73
N GLY A 140 -16.46 -0.96 1.65
CA GLY A 140 -16.86 0.31 1.02
C GLY A 140 -15.70 1.09 0.39
N LEU A 141 -14.49 0.53 0.38
CA LEU A 141 -13.27 1.17 -0.11
C LEU A 141 -13.12 1.02 -1.63
N PRO A 142 -12.57 2.03 -2.31
CA PRO A 142 -12.26 1.91 -3.73
C PRO A 142 -10.97 1.13 -3.95
N VAL A 143 -10.95 0.27 -4.96
CA VAL A 143 -9.71 -0.23 -5.55
C VAL A 143 -9.14 0.89 -6.41
N LYS A 144 -7.89 1.24 -6.22
CA LYS A 144 -7.20 2.32 -6.96
C LYS A 144 -6.29 1.78 -8.05
N TYR A 145 -5.54 0.74 -7.73
CA TYR A 145 -4.57 0.13 -8.63
C TYR A 145 -4.64 -1.38 -8.57
N ILE A 146 -4.24 -2.01 -9.66
CA ILE A 146 -4.10 -3.46 -9.79
C ILE A 146 -2.72 -3.81 -10.33
N GLY A 147 -2.09 -4.82 -9.73
CA GLY A 147 -0.78 -5.35 -10.12
C GLY A 147 -0.92 -6.74 -10.72
N PHE A 148 -0.32 -6.93 -11.90
CA PHE A 148 -0.32 -8.18 -12.66
C PHE A 148 1.06 -8.87 -12.69
N GLY A 149 2.06 -8.29 -12.06
CA GLY A 149 3.43 -8.78 -12.04
C GLY A 149 4.33 -7.89 -11.21
N GLU A 150 5.65 -7.97 -11.46
CA GLU A 150 6.67 -7.28 -10.67
C GLU A 150 7.45 -6.20 -11.44
N LYS A 151 7.09 -5.95 -12.70
CA LYS A 151 7.71 -4.89 -13.50
C LYS A 151 7.00 -3.56 -13.26
N LEU A 152 7.66 -2.46 -13.64
CA LEU A 152 7.13 -1.11 -13.49
C LEU A 152 5.76 -0.95 -14.19
N ASP A 153 5.62 -1.52 -15.38
CA ASP A 153 4.40 -1.42 -16.19
C ASP A 153 3.30 -2.43 -15.80
N ASP A 154 3.58 -3.30 -14.82
CA ASP A 154 2.62 -4.31 -14.34
C ASP A 154 1.65 -3.75 -13.29
N LEU A 155 1.83 -2.51 -12.84
CA LEU A 155 0.90 -1.78 -11.99
C LEU A 155 0.07 -0.82 -12.85
N LYS A 156 -1.26 -0.97 -12.82
CA LYS A 156 -2.20 -0.14 -13.59
C LYS A 156 -3.26 0.46 -12.69
N GLU A 157 -3.75 1.63 -13.07
CA GLU A 157 -4.95 2.21 -12.47
C GLU A 157 -6.14 1.26 -12.70
N PHE A 158 -7.00 1.15 -11.69
CA PHE A 158 -8.17 0.27 -11.78
C PHE A 158 -9.27 0.92 -12.63
N ASP A 159 -9.60 0.26 -13.73
CA ASP A 159 -10.70 0.62 -14.62
C ASP A 159 -11.91 -0.29 -14.32
N VAL A 160 -12.98 0.30 -13.79
CA VAL A 160 -14.17 -0.43 -13.37
C VAL A 160 -14.96 -0.97 -14.57
N ASP A 161 -14.98 -0.25 -15.69
CA ASP A 161 -15.73 -0.67 -16.87
C ASP A 161 -15.05 -1.86 -17.55
N LEU A 162 -13.72 -1.79 -17.69
CA LEU A 162 -12.93 -2.90 -18.21
C LEU A 162 -13.02 -4.14 -17.31
N TYR A 163 -13.03 -3.94 -16.01
CA TYR A 163 -13.17 -5.02 -15.04
C TYR A 163 -14.54 -5.71 -15.14
N LEU A 164 -15.63 -4.93 -15.20
CA LEU A 164 -16.98 -5.49 -15.35
C LEU A 164 -17.14 -6.24 -16.68
N TYR A 165 -16.55 -5.69 -17.73
CA TYR A 165 -16.56 -6.37 -19.04
C TYR A 165 -15.85 -7.72 -18.98
N SER A 166 -14.69 -7.80 -18.33
CA SER A 166 -13.95 -9.06 -18.19
C SER A 166 -14.71 -10.13 -17.40
N ILE A 167 -15.44 -9.73 -16.35
CA ILE A 167 -16.28 -10.66 -15.59
C ILE A 167 -17.42 -11.20 -16.45
N ILE A 168 -18.07 -10.36 -17.25
CA ILE A 168 -19.19 -10.78 -18.11
C ILE A 168 -18.70 -11.75 -19.19
N GLU A 169 -17.53 -11.50 -19.79
CA GLU A 169 -16.93 -12.42 -20.75
C GLU A 169 -16.63 -13.79 -20.14
N ASP A 170 -16.07 -13.82 -18.94
CA ASP A 170 -15.78 -15.08 -18.24
C ASP A 170 -17.06 -15.89 -18.00
N PHE A 171 -18.13 -15.25 -17.55
CA PHE A 171 -19.43 -15.94 -17.38
C PHE A 171 -20.02 -16.46 -18.70
N GLN A 172 -19.80 -15.80 -19.83
CA GLN A 172 -20.28 -16.24 -21.13
C GLN A 172 -19.48 -17.40 -21.71
N ASN A 173 -18.21 -17.51 -21.36
CA ASN A 173 -17.30 -18.56 -21.84
C ASN A 173 -17.40 -19.87 -21.02
N GLU A 174 -17.98 -19.84 -19.82
CA GLU A 174 -18.20 -21.02 -18.97
C GLU A 174 -19.54 -21.76 -19.28
N HIS A 175 -20.33 -21.26 -20.23
CA HIS A 175 -21.62 -21.84 -20.63
C HIS A 175 -21.66 -22.08 -22.14
#